data_bc667b7c503284202c0bff6358061b4a
#
_entry.id   bc667b7c503284202c0bff6358061b4a
#
_cell.length_a   1.000
_cell.length_b   1.000
_cell.length_c   1.000
_cell.angle_alpha   90.00
_cell.angle_beta   90.00
_cell.angle_gamma   90.00
#
_symmetry.space_group_name_H-M   'P 1'
#
loop_
_entity.id
_entity.type
_entity.pdbx_description
1 polymer ?
#
loop_
_entity_poly.entity_id
_entity_poly.type
_entity_poly.pdbx_seq_one_letter_code
_entity_poly.pdbx_strand_id
1 'polypeptide(L)'
;MRKTSYISAVMRTLALPGIAGVLLAWGFKGHQEINRLAVFTLPPELFGFYKEHIRYVSEHAVDPDKRRYAFAEEAPRHFIDLDRYGDSPFDSLPKYWKDAVGKYTADTLTAHGILPWHLRVSLASLTKAFRERDVNRVLKTSADLGHYMADAHVPLHCTRNYNGQLTNQHGIHGLWETRLPELFFNSYDPITARARYIADKDSLIWLVLAESYSMVDSVLRLERELDQEFPAHRKYALEEKGGQLVKVYSQDYSTAYHQRLSGMVENRLRMSAYRVGCFWYTAWVDAGMPDYKSLDSVVLISDEDVESRKLDSAFLNRSSAVHGHID
;
A
#
# COMPACT_ATOMS: atom_id res chain seq x y z
N MET A 1 16.89 36.51 63.42
CA MET A 1 16.73 35.15 62.87
C MET A 1 15.72 35.27 61.71
N ARG A 2 16.25 35.27 60.44
CA ARG A 2 15.42 35.32 59.24
C ARG A 2 15.36 33.90 58.66
N LYS A 3 14.14 33.36 58.52
CA LYS A 3 13.89 32.08 57.85
C LYS A 3 13.79 32.32 56.35
N THR A 4 14.71 31.80 55.56
CA THR A 4 14.66 31.74 54.12
C THR A 4 13.84 30.53 53.71
N SER A 5 12.74 30.76 53.02
CA SER A 5 11.90 29.73 52.42
C SER A 5 12.41 29.42 50.99
N TYR A 6 12.80 28.18 50.76
CA TYR A 6 13.14 27.68 49.41
C TYR A 6 11.86 27.23 48.68
N ILE A 7 11.50 27.95 47.63
CA ILE A 7 10.46 27.55 46.70
C ILE A 7 11.10 26.59 45.68
N SER A 8 10.76 25.32 45.80
CA SER A 8 11.11 24.29 44.85
C SER A 8 10.22 24.43 43.59
N ALA A 9 10.79 24.87 42.49
CA ALA A 9 10.14 24.91 41.21
C ALA A 9 10.13 23.48 40.61
N VAL A 10 8.96 22.83 40.64
CA VAL A 10 8.71 21.58 39.93
C VAL A 10 8.56 21.89 38.43
N MET A 11 9.62 21.69 37.70
CA MET A 11 9.55 21.63 36.21
C MET A 11 8.70 20.42 35.81
N ARG A 12 7.43 20.65 35.45
CA ARG A 12 6.61 19.68 34.73
C ARG A 12 7.16 19.59 33.29
N THR A 13 7.89 18.55 33.00
CA THR A 13 8.18 18.13 31.63
C THR A 13 6.86 17.75 30.96
N LEU A 14 6.35 18.63 30.12
CA LEU A 14 5.31 18.31 29.14
C LEU A 14 5.94 17.35 28.12
N ALA A 15 5.68 16.06 28.28
CA ALA A 15 5.92 15.09 27.23
C ALA A 15 4.95 15.42 26.06
N LEU A 16 5.51 15.89 24.95
CA LEU A 16 4.76 16.10 23.72
C LEU A 16 4.47 14.73 23.09
N PRO A 17 3.22 14.30 23.02
CA PRO A 17 2.85 13.16 22.17
C PRO A 17 2.65 13.71 20.75
N GLY A 18 3.41 13.30 19.78
CA GLY A 18 3.08 13.71 18.42
C GLY A 18 4.06 13.50 17.29
N ILE A 19 5.19 12.80 17.48
CA ILE A 19 6.21 12.70 16.39
C ILE A 19 5.87 11.64 15.35
N ALA A 20 5.03 10.65 15.66
CA ALA A 20 4.79 9.51 14.78
C ALA A 20 3.68 9.73 13.72
N GLY A 21 2.79 10.73 13.87
CA GLY A 21 1.61 10.97 13.02
C GLY A 21 1.88 11.49 11.61
N VAL A 22 2.98 12.19 11.42
CA VAL A 22 3.27 12.92 10.17
C VAL A 22 3.98 12.05 9.13
N LEU A 23 4.65 10.97 9.53
CA LEU A 23 5.48 10.16 8.64
C LEU A 23 4.69 9.24 7.69
N LEU A 24 3.45 8.85 8.04
CA LEU A 24 2.67 7.87 7.27
C LEU A 24 1.71 8.48 6.22
N ALA A 25 1.46 9.78 6.27
CA ALA A 25 0.58 10.45 5.29
C ALA A 25 1.19 10.49 3.87
N TRP A 26 2.44 10.05 3.69
CA TRP A 26 3.21 10.26 2.47
C TRP A 26 3.29 9.00 1.59
N GLY A 27 3.27 7.78 2.12
CA GLY A 27 3.13 6.53 1.35
C GLY A 27 1.83 6.46 0.56
N PHE A 28 0.85 7.23 0.98
CA PHE A 28 -0.46 7.35 0.34
C PHE A 28 -0.42 7.84 -1.11
N LYS A 29 0.56 8.68 -1.49
CA LYS A 29 0.64 9.21 -2.86
C LYS A 29 0.78 8.10 -3.90
N GLY A 30 1.59 7.09 -3.65
CA GLY A 30 1.78 5.96 -4.56
C GLY A 30 0.45 5.26 -4.86
N HIS A 31 -0.29 4.87 -3.83
CA HIS A 31 -1.59 4.20 -3.95
C HIS A 31 -2.64 5.06 -4.65
N GLN A 32 -2.71 6.35 -4.29
CA GLN A 32 -3.63 7.30 -4.92
C GLN A 32 -3.38 7.44 -6.41
N GLU A 33 -2.11 7.59 -6.82
CA GLU A 33 -1.74 7.73 -8.20
C GLU A 33 -1.92 6.44 -9.01
N ILE A 34 -1.67 5.28 -8.41
CA ILE A 34 -1.92 3.98 -9.04
C ILE A 34 -3.41 3.85 -9.39
N ASN A 35 -4.30 4.08 -8.42
CA ASN A 35 -5.74 4.01 -8.66
C ASN A 35 -6.20 5.06 -9.67
N ARG A 36 -5.66 6.27 -9.60
CA ARG A 36 -5.95 7.32 -10.57
C ARG A 36 -5.53 6.92 -11.99
N LEU A 37 -4.34 6.38 -12.16
CA LEU A 37 -3.84 5.92 -13.46
C LEU A 37 -4.60 4.70 -13.99
N ALA A 38 -5.03 3.80 -13.11
CA ALA A 38 -5.81 2.63 -13.49
C ALA A 38 -7.11 3.00 -14.23
N VAL A 39 -7.75 4.13 -13.87
CA VAL A 39 -8.94 4.63 -14.56
C VAL A 39 -8.67 4.84 -16.05
N PHE A 40 -7.50 5.37 -16.41
CA PHE A 40 -7.17 5.67 -17.81
C PHE A 40 -6.81 4.42 -18.64
N THR A 41 -6.67 3.27 -18.00
CA THR A 41 -6.48 1.99 -18.69
C THR A 41 -7.80 1.37 -19.16
N LEU A 42 -8.92 1.79 -18.58
CA LEU A 42 -10.23 1.15 -18.77
C LEU A 42 -10.78 1.36 -20.20
N PRO A 43 -11.57 0.38 -20.72
CA PRO A 43 -12.24 0.53 -22.00
C PRO A 43 -13.37 1.57 -21.89
N PRO A 44 -13.82 2.13 -23.06
CA PRO A 44 -14.80 3.23 -23.10
C PRO A 44 -16.11 2.96 -22.34
N GLU A 45 -16.53 1.70 -22.30
CA GLU A 45 -17.79 1.26 -21.66
C GLU A 45 -17.77 1.45 -20.15
N LEU A 46 -16.58 1.33 -19.53
CA LEU A 46 -16.39 1.44 -18.09
C LEU A 46 -15.67 2.74 -17.68
N PHE A 47 -14.91 3.33 -18.62
CA PHE A 47 -14.11 4.52 -18.38
C PHE A 47 -14.95 5.71 -17.88
N GLY A 48 -16.11 5.96 -18.49
CA GLY A 48 -16.98 7.09 -18.13
C GLY A 48 -17.35 7.08 -16.65
N PHE A 49 -17.80 5.92 -16.16
CA PHE A 49 -18.16 5.71 -14.76
C PHE A 49 -16.97 5.99 -13.81
N TYR A 50 -15.83 5.37 -14.04
CA TYR A 50 -14.67 5.58 -13.16
C TYR A 50 -14.07 6.97 -13.28
N LYS A 51 -14.14 7.61 -14.44
CA LYS A 51 -13.68 8.99 -14.62
C LYS A 51 -14.50 9.98 -13.81
N GLU A 52 -15.81 9.80 -13.76
CA GLU A 52 -16.70 10.62 -12.92
C GLU A 52 -16.34 10.49 -11.44
N HIS A 53 -15.95 9.28 -11.00
CA HIS A 53 -15.60 8.96 -9.62
C HIS A 53 -14.09 8.86 -9.36
N ILE A 54 -13.25 9.40 -10.26
CA ILE A 54 -11.78 9.26 -10.19
C ILE A 54 -11.21 9.80 -8.88
N ARG A 55 -11.79 10.88 -8.37
CA ARG A 55 -11.39 11.47 -7.11
C ARG A 55 -11.62 10.49 -5.95
N TYR A 56 -12.80 9.87 -5.90
CA TYR A 56 -13.14 8.90 -4.87
C TYR A 56 -12.16 7.71 -4.88
N VAL A 57 -12.04 7.01 -6.00
CA VAL A 57 -11.17 5.81 -6.06
C VAL A 57 -9.70 6.12 -5.81
N SER A 58 -9.26 7.37 -6.07
CA SER A 58 -7.91 7.83 -5.76
C SER A 58 -7.75 8.14 -4.26
N GLU A 59 -8.60 9.00 -3.69
CA GLU A 59 -8.49 9.44 -2.29
C GLU A 59 -8.69 8.29 -1.31
N HIS A 60 -9.58 7.33 -1.62
CA HIS A 60 -9.87 6.15 -0.78
C HIS A 60 -8.93 4.95 -1.03
N ALA A 61 -7.98 5.08 -1.96
CA ALA A 61 -6.94 4.06 -2.16
C ALA A 61 -6.07 3.79 -0.93
N VAL A 62 -6.09 4.68 0.06
CA VAL A 62 -5.29 4.61 1.28
C VAL A 62 -6.08 4.16 2.52
N ASP A 63 -7.37 3.91 2.36
CA ASP A 63 -8.22 3.50 3.47
C ASP A 63 -7.84 2.14 4.07
N PRO A 64 -7.36 1.14 3.31
CA PRO A 64 -6.83 -0.09 3.90
C PRO A 64 -5.68 0.17 4.89
N ASP A 65 -4.74 1.05 4.57
CA ASP A 65 -3.67 1.41 5.49
C ASP A 65 -4.19 2.08 6.77
N LYS A 66 -5.16 2.97 6.64
CA LYS A 66 -5.82 3.57 7.82
C LYS A 66 -6.54 2.52 8.67
N ARG A 67 -7.17 1.52 8.03
CA ARG A 67 -7.87 0.42 8.73
C ARG A 67 -6.94 -0.43 9.59
N ARG A 68 -5.66 -0.59 9.23
CA ARG A 68 -4.67 -1.32 10.04
C ARG A 68 -4.56 -0.78 11.48
N TYR A 69 -4.89 0.50 11.70
CA TYR A 69 -4.86 1.11 13.03
C TYR A 69 -6.15 0.90 13.82
N ALA A 70 -7.22 0.52 13.14
CA ALA A 70 -8.53 0.28 13.76
C ALA A 70 -8.83 -1.22 13.93
N PHE A 71 -8.33 -2.06 13.03
CA PHE A 71 -8.67 -3.47 12.94
C PHE A 71 -7.43 -4.34 12.74
N ALA A 72 -7.13 -5.21 13.72
CA ALA A 72 -5.94 -6.06 13.69
C ALA A 72 -5.93 -7.06 12.51
N GLU A 73 -7.12 -7.48 12.05
CA GLU A 73 -7.30 -8.39 10.93
C GLU A 73 -6.97 -7.75 9.58
N GLU A 74 -6.77 -6.45 9.52
CA GLU A 74 -6.41 -5.74 8.28
C GLU A 74 -4.94 -5.97 7.92
N ALA A 75 -4.03 -5.87 8.89
CA ALA A 75 -2.60 -5.90 8.63
C ALA A 75 -2.12 -7.11 7.79
N PRO A 76 -2.57 -8.36 8.02
CA PRO A 76 -2.13 -9.50 7.21
C PRO A 76 -2.55 -9.46 5.74
N ARG A 77 -3.49 -8.59 5.36
CA ARG A 77 -4.00 -8.48 3.99
C ARG A 77 -3.05 -7.75 3.05
N HIS A 78 -2.06 -7.03 3.60
CA HIS A 78 -1.15 -6.15 2.87
C HIS A 78 0.13 -6.85 2.38
N PHE A 79 0.47 -8.02 2.91
CA PHE A 79 1.75 -8.65 2.64
C PHE A 79 1.67 -10.18 2.59
N ILE A 80 2.79 -10.79 2.20
CA ILE A 80 3.05 -12.21 2.34
C ILE A 80 4.55 -12.44 2.52
N ASP A 81 4.98 -13.00 3.64
CA ASP A 81 6.37 -13.36 3.93
C ASP A 81 6.76 -14.65 3.21
N LEU A 82 7.02 -14.56 1.89
CA LEU A 82 7.32 -15.73 1.05
C LEU A 82 8.53 -16.51 1.54
N ASP A 83 9.51 -15.83 2.10
CA ASP A 83 10.72 -16.42 2.69
C ASP A 83 10.47 -17.24 3.98
N ARG A 84 9.23 -17.31 4.47
CA ARG A 84 8.80 -18.22 5.54
C ARG A 84 8.43 -19.61 5.04
N TYR A 85 8.26 -19.77 3.73
CA TYR A 85 7.77 -21.01 3.12
C TYR A 85 8.87 -21.81 2.42
N GLY A 86 10.14 -21.55 2.75
CA GLY A 86 11.33 -22.25 2.26
C GLY A 86 11.98 -21.59 1.05
N ASP A 87 12.98 -22.26 0.47
CA ASP A 87 13.81 -21.73 -0.63
C ASP A 87 13.02 -21.61 -1.95
N SER A 88 11.98 -22.43 -2.12
CA SER A 88 11.09 -22.42 -3.29
C SER A 88 9.63 -22.17 -2.84
N PRO A 89 9.28 -20.96 -2.38
CA PRO A 89 7.96 -20.70 -1.80
C PRO A 89 6.82 -20.92 -2.79
N PHE A 90 7.03 -20.69 -4.08
CA PHE A 90 5.99 -20.86 -5.10
C PHE A 90 5.69 -22.34 -5.43
N ASP A 91 6.62 -23.26 -5.12
CA ASP A 91 6.39 -24.70 -5.20
C ASP A 91 5.78 -25.24 -3.90
N SER A 92 6.08 -24.59 -2.79
CA SER A 92 5.69 -25.05 -1.44
C SER A 92 4.33 -24.55 -1.01
N LEU A 93 3.96 -23.32 -1.39
CA LEU A 93 2.75 -22.64 -0.92
C LEU A 93 1.56 -22.92 -1.85
N PRO A 94 0.49 -23.59 -1.39
CA PRO A 94 -0.68 -23.83 -2.21
C PRO A 94 -1.38 -22.52 -2.63
N LYS A 95 -1.76 -22.45 -3.90
CA LYS A 95 -2.41 -21.26 -4.47
C LYS A 95 -3.81 -21.01 -3.89
N TYR A 96 -4.52 -22.06 -3.49
CA TYR A 96 -5.88 -21.95 -2.97
C TYR A 96 -5.89 -21.97 -1.45
N TRP A 97 -6.67 -21.07 -0.86
CA TRP A 97 -6.76 -20.90 0.60
C TRP A 97 -7.04 -22.19 1.36
N LYS A 98 -8.00 -22.99 0.89
CA LYS A 98 -8.37 -24.26 1.53
C LYS A 98 -7.17 -25.22 1.63
N ASP A 99 -6.40 -25.33 0.56
CA ASP A 99 -5.25 -26.23 0.50
C ASP A 99 -4.08 -25.67 1.33
N ALA A 100 -3.90 -24.34 1.30
CA ALA A 100 -2.91 -23.66 2.14
C ALA A 100 -3.20 -23.83 3.62
N VAL A 101 -4.45 -23.67 4.05
CA VAL A 101 -4.88 -23.93 5.45
C VAL A 101 -4.67 -25.39 5.82
N GLY A 102 -4.96 -26.32 4.93
CA GLY A 102 -4.70 -27.74 5.15
C GLY A 102 -3.23 -28.08 5.39
N LYS A 103 -2.31 -27.31 4.80
CA LYS A 103 -0.85 -27.51 4.93
C LYS A 103 -0.24 -26.73 6.10
N TYR A 104 -0.66 -25.48 6.33
CA TYR A 104 0.05 -24.54 7.22
C TYR A 104 -0.80 -24.00 8.38
N THR A 105 -2.09 -24.29 8.45
CA THR A 105 -3.10 -23.69 9.34
C THR A 105 -3.43 -22.22 9.01
N ALA A 106 -4.64 -21.79 9.36
CA ALA A 106 -5.09 -20.42 9.12
C ALA A 106 -4.28 -19.40 9.94
N ASP A 107 -3.97 -19.72 11.19
CA ASP A 107 -3.21 -18.83 12.08
C ASP A 107 -1.78 -18.61 11.58
N THR A 108 -1.10 -19.66 11.11
CA THR A 108 0.24 -19.54 10.52
C THR A 108 0.22 -18.67 9.26
N LEU A 109 -0.75 -18.90 8.37
CA LEU A 109 -0.88 -18.11 7.14
C LEU A 109 -1.16 -16.64 7.48
N THR A 110 -2.09 -16.39 8.42
CA THR A 110 -2.42 -15.02 8.85
C THR A 110 -1.20 -14.32 9.47
N ALA A 111 -0.41 -15.03 10.28
CA ALA A 111 0.80 -14.47 10.88
C ALA A 111 1.87 -14.08 9.84
N HIS A 112 1.89 -14.73 8.68
CA HIS A 112 2.85 -14.50 7.60
C HIS A 112 2.26 -13.77 6.39
N GLY A 113 1.04 -13.23 6.52
CA GLY A 113 0.36 -12.47 5.50
C GLY A 113 -0.47 -13.31 4.53
N ILE A 114 -1.61 -12.74 4.13
CA ILE A 114 -2.64 -13.41 3.31
C ILE A 114 -2.97 -12.66 2.01
N LEU A 115 -2.14 -11.75 1.59
CA LEU A 115 -2.37 -10.87 0.43
C LEU A 115 -2.88 -11.60 -0.82
N PRO A 116 -2.29 -12.74 -1.30
CA PRO A 116 -2.76 -13.37 -2.54
C PRO A 116 -4.22 -13.86 -2.44
N TRP A 117 -4.58 -14.45 -1.33
CA TRP A 117 -5.94 -14.95 -1.12
C TRP A 117 -6.93 -13.80 -0.88
N HIS A 118 -6.47 -12.72 -0.21
CA HIS A 118 -7.28 -11.53 0.00
C HIS A 118 -7.60 -10.80 -1.32
N LEU A 119 -6.66 -10.72 -2.24
CA LEU A 119 -6.90 -10.20 -3.60
C LEU A 119 -8.03 -10.97 -4.32
N ARG A 120 -8.10 -12.30 -4.16
CA ARG A 120 -9.21 -13.12 -4.70
C ARG A 120 -10.56 -12.79 -4.06
N VAL A 121 -10.57 -12.61 -2.74
CA VAL A 121 -11.80 -12.21 -2.00
C VAL A 121 -12.24 -10.82 -2.44
N SER A 122 -11.31 -9.87 -2.56
CA SER A 122 -11.61 -8.49 -2.98
C SER A 122 -12.16 -8.44 -4.41
N LEU A 123 -11.57 -9.22 -5.33
CA LEU A 123 -12.08 -9.34 -6.71
C LEU A 123 -13.49 -9.92 -6.76
N ALA A 124 -13.75 -10.98 -5.98
CA ALA A 124 -15.09 -11.58 -5.90
C ALA A 124 -16.12 -10.60 -5.30
N SER A 125 -15.70 -9.82 -4.31
CA SER A 125 -16.53 -8.79 -3.69
C SER A 125 -16.86 -7.67 -4.69
N LEU A 126 -15.90 -7.22 -5.48
CA LEU A 126 -16.11 -6.23 -6.54
C LEU A 126 -17.04 -6.78 -7.63
N THR A 127 -16.83 -8.02 -8.07
CA THR A 127 -17.72 -8.68 -9.05
C THR A 127 -19.17 -8.75 -8.54
N LYS A 128 -19.34 -9.06 -7.25
CA LYS A 128 -20.67 -9.08 -6.61
C LYS A 128 -21.28 -7.69 -6.57
N ALA A 129 -20.53 -6.66 -6.19
CA ALA A 129 -21.00 -5.27 -6.15
C ALA A 129 -21.45 -4.78 -7.52
N PHE A 130 -20.70 -5.11 -8.58
CA PHE A 130 -21.11 -4.82 -9.96
C PHE A 130 -22.43 -5.52 -10.35
N ARG A 131 -22.58 -6.79 -9.98
CA ARG A 131 -23.80 -7.58 -10.27
C ARG A 131 -25.03 -7.03 -9.56
N GLU A 132 -24.85 -6.57 -8.33
CA GLU A 132 -25.89 -5.94 -7.51
C GLU A 132 -26.15 -4.48 -7.90
N ARG A 133 -25.33 -3.90 -8.78
CA ARG A 133 -25.38 -2.49 -9.19
C ARG A 133 -25.27 -1.51 -8.01
N ASP A 134 -24.59 -1.89 -6.96
CA ASP A 134 -24.33 -1.07 -5.79
C ASP A 134 -23.12 -0.18 -6.06
N VAL A 135 -23.36 1.05 -6.47
CA VAL A 135 -22.33 2.02 -6.88
C VAL A 135 -21.35 2.31 -5.76
N ASN A 136 -21.83 2.56 -4.54
CA ASN A 136 -20.97 2.87 -3.41
C ASN A 136 -20.03 1.70 -3.12
N ARG A 137 -20.58 0.49 -3.09
CA ARG A 137 -19.79 -0.71 -2.87
C ARG A 137 -18.84 -1.01 -4.02
N VAL A 138 -19.21 -0.72 -5.27
CA VAL A 138 -18.29 -0.82 -6.42
C VAL A 138 -17.10 0.11 -6.21
N LEU A 139 -17.34 1.38 -5.89
CA LEU A 139 -16.27 2.38 -5.72
C LEU A 139 -15.36 2.04 -4.56
N LYS A 140 -15.93 1.72 -3.38
CA LYS A 140 -15.17 1.33 -2.18
C LYS A 140 -14.31 0.08 -2.44
N THR A 141 -14.93 -0.98 -2.97
CA THR A 141 -14.20 -2.23 -3.22
C THR A 141 -13.15 -2.07 -4.32
N SER A 142 -13.39 -1.19 -5.29
CA SER A 142 -12.40 -0.85 -6.33
C SER A 142 -11.19 -0.15 -5.73
N ALA A 143 -11.42 0.83 -4.86
CA ALA A 143 -10.34 1.55 -4.18
C ALA A 143 -9.49 0.59 -3.33
N ASP A 144 -10.14 -0.24 -2.52
CA ASP A 144 -9.50 -1.26 -1.68
C ASP A 144 -8.73 -2.30 -2.51
N LEU A 145 -9.33 -2.86 -3.57
CA LEU A 145 -8.67 -3.82 -4.46
C LEU A 145 -7.45 -3.23 -5.14
N GLY A 146 -7.54 -1.95 -5.54
CA GLY A 146 -6.41 -1.23 -6.13
C GLY A 146 -5.25 -1.08 -5.16
N HIS A 147 -5.52 -0.79 -3.89
CA HIS A 147 -4.54 -0.74 -2.82
C HIS A 147 -3.79 -2.08 -2.67
N TYR A 148 -4.52 -3.19 -2.42
CA TYR A 148 -3.87 -4.50 -2.23
C TYR A 148 -3.13 -4.99 -3.49
N MET A 149 -3.60 -4.61 -4.68
CA MET A 149 -2.86 -4.91 -5.91
C MET A 149 -1.58 -4.08 -6.00
N ALA A 150 -1.58 -2.83 -5.50
CA ALA A 150 -0.38 -2.01 -5.40
C ALA A 150 0.63 -2.63 -4.43
N ASP A 151 0.20 -3.05 -3.25
CA ASP A 151 1.02 -3.77 -2.27
C ASP A 151 1.68 -5.01 -2.87
N ALA A 152 0.93 -5.80 -3.64
CA ALA A 152 1.48 -6.97 -4.33
C ALA A 152 2.61 -6.63 -5.32
N HIS A 153 2.72 -5.37 -5.75
CA HIS A 153 3.80 -4.89 -6.62
C HIS A 153 5.01 -4.34 -5.86
N VAL A 154 4.93 -4.20 -4.55
CA VAL A 154 6.03 -3.77 -3.69
C VAL A 154 6.90 -4.97 -3.32
N PRO A 155 8.18 -5.03 -3.69
CA PRO A 155 9.04 -6.16 -3.32
C PRO A 155 9.09 -6.41 -1.82
N LEU A 156 9.11 -5.36 -1.02
CA LEU A 156 9.22 -5.45 0.43
C LEU A 156 7.97 -5.99 1.13
N HIS A 157 6.81 -6.02 0.47
CA HIS A 157 5.63 -6.75 0.95
C HIS A 157 5.70 -8.27 0.74
N CYS A 158 6.80 -8.77 0.15
CA CYS A 158 6.98 -10.20 -0.12
C CYS A 158 8.00 -10.90 0.81
N THR A 159 8.52 -10.21 1.82
CA THR A 159 9.58 -10.72 2.71
C THR A 159 9.37 -10.28 4.15
N ARG A 160 9.71 -11.16 5.11
CA ARG A 160 9.79 -10.80 6.53
C ARG A 160 10.82 -9.71 6.84
N ASN A 161 11.78 -9.45 5.93
CA ASN A 161 12.76 -8.37 6.05
C ASN A 161 12.24 -7.06 5.43
N TYR A 162 10.95 -6.84 5.53
CA TYR A 162 10.22 -5.77 4.84
C TYR A 162 10.79 -4.37 5.08
N ASN A 163 11.28 -4.07 6.26
CA ASN A 163 11.86 -2.75 6.60
C ASN A 163 13.38 -2.80 6.83
N GLY A 164 14.04 -3.85 6.33
CA GLY A 164 15.50 -4.02 6.45
C GLY A 164 15.98 -4.34 7.87
N GLN A 165 15.09 -4.71 8.79
CA GLN A 165 15.40 -4.98 10.18
C GLN A 165 16.33 -6.18 10.38
N LEU A 166 16.38 -7.10 9.43
CA LEU A 166 17.29 -8.26 9.47
C LEU A 166 18.65 -7.98 8.81
N THR A 167 18.79 -6.84 8.11
CA THR A 167 20.00 -6.47 7.36
C THR A 167 20.57 -5.11 7.77
N ASN A 168 20.07 -4.55 8.88
CA ASN A 168 20.46 -3.23 9.40
C ASN A 168 20.19 -2.07 8.41
N GLN A 169 19.10 -2.19 7.63
CA GLN A 169 18.67 -1.21 6.64
C GLN A 169 17.31 -0.59 7.03
N HIS A 170 17.12 -0.32 8.33
CA HIS A 170 15.87 0.20 8.88
C HIS A 170 15.37 1.43 8.13
N GLY A 171 14.10 1.40 7.72
CA GLY A 171 13.43 2.48 6.99
C GLY A 171 13.50 2.32 5.46
N ILE A 172 14.08 1.22 4.94
CA ILE A 172 14.16 0.97 3.50
C ILE A 172 12.78 0.86 2.85
N HIS A 173 11.77 0.37 3.59
CA HIS A 173 10.40 0.29 3.12
C HIS A 173 9.88 1.69 2.75
N GLY A 174 9.88 2.60 3.71
CA GLY A 174 9.47 3.99 3.47
C GLY A 174 10.35 4.70 2.43
N LEU A 175 11.64 4.36 2.33
CA LEU A 175 12.48 4.88 1.24
C LEU A 175 11.95 4.43 -0.11
N TRP A 176 11.70 3.12 -0.31
CA TRP A 176 11.32 2.56 -1.61
C TRP A 176 9.88 2.93 -2.01
N GLU A 177 8.92 2.74 -1.12
CA GLU A 177 7.49 2.86 -1.42
C GLU A 177 6.95 4.29 -1.26
N THR A 178 7.56 5.08 -0.36
CA THR A 178 7.11 6.43 -0.04
C THR A 178 8.01 7.48 -0.66
N ARG A 179 9.28 7.51 -0.26
CA ARG A 179 10.19 8.61 -0.59
C ARG A 179 10.50 8.69 -2.08
N LEU A 180 10.76 7.55 -2.73
CA LEU A 180 11.05 7.55 -4.17
C LEU A 180 9.84 7.98 -5.02
N PRO A 181 8.61 7.46 -4.81
CA PRO A 181 7.45 7.98 -5.52
C PRO A 181 7.17 9.46 -5.26
N GLU A 182 7.36 9.95 -4.03
CA GLU A 182 7.18 11.37 -3.74
C GLU A 182 8.09 12.27 -4.57
N LEU A 183 9.36 11.88 -4.69
CA LEU A 183 10.36 12.67 -5.39
C LEU A 183 10.26 12.55 -6.91
N PHE A 184 9.94 11.37 -7.42
CA PHE A 184 10.17 11.05 -8.83
C PHE A 184 8.90 10.76 -9.64
N PHE A 185 7.74 10.54 -9.00
CA PHE A 185 6.51 10.16 -9.71
C PHE A 185 6.17 11.09 -10.89
N ASN A 186 6.35 12.40 -10.73
CA ASN A 186 6.05 13.37 -11.78
C ASN A 186 7.00 13.28 -12.99
N SER A 187 8.12 12.56 -12.86
CA SER A 187 9.08 12.31 -13.95
C SER A 187 8.86 10.97 -14.64
N TYR A 188 7.98 10.13 -14.11
CA TYR A 188 7.68 8.82 -14.67
C TYR A 188 6.73 8.94 -15.86
N ASP A 189 6.88 8.04 -16.83
CA ASP A 189 5.92 7.92 -17.93
C ASP A 189 4.61 7.27 -17.41
N PRO A 190 3.48 8.02 -17.39
CA PRO A 190 2.21 7.50 -16.91
C PRO A 190 1.50 6.57 -17.91
N ILE A 191 2.03 6.44 -19.14
CA ILE A 191 1.37 5.68 -20.20
C ILE A 191 1.51 4.18 -19.91
N THR A 192 0.36 3.51 -19.86
CA THR A 192 0.28 2.05 -19.72
C THR A 192 -0.58 1.46 -20.86
N ALA A 193 -0.61 0.13 -20.95
CA ALA A 193 -1.50 -0.55 -21.88
C ALA A 193 -2.97 -0.45 -21.42
N ARG A 194 -3.91 -0.68 -22.35
CA ARG A 194 -5.34 -0.79 -22.01
C ARG A 194 -5.59 -2.06 -21.19
N ALA A 195 -6.48 -1.93 -20.22
CA ALA A 195 -6.94 -3.04 -19.41
C ALA A 195 -7.56 -4.16 -20.29
N ARG A 196 -7.28 -5.38 -19.92
CA ARG A 196 -7.81 -6.58 -20.58
C ARG A 196 -8.43 -7.53 -19.57
N TYR A 197 -9.35 -8.36 -20.06
CA TYR A 197 -9.93 -9.42 -19.25
C TYR A 197 -8.88 -10.46 -18.86
N ILE A 198 -8.88 -10.87 -17.60
CA ILE A 198 -7.99 -11.87 -17.04
C ILE A 198 -8.77 -13.16 -16.81
N ALA A 199 -8.51 -14.18 -17.66
CA ALA A 199 -9.17 -15.48 -17.54
C ALA A 199 -8.70 -16.23 -16.28
N ASP A 200 -7.39 -16.34 -16.07
CA ASP A 200 -6.79 -16.97 -14.90
C ASP A 200 -6.30 -15.91 -13.89
N LYS A 201 -7.19 -15.55 -12.97
CA LYS A 201 -6.95 -14.53 -11.95
C LYS A 201 -5.90 -14.99 -10.93
N ASP A 202 -5.94 -16.29 -10.58
CA ASP A 202 -5.02 -16.85 -9.60
C ASP A 202 -3.59 -16.87 -10.13
N SER A 203 -3.39 -17.35 -11.34
CA SER A 203 -2.05 -17.33 -11.97
C SER A 203 -1.49 -15.92 -12.09
N LEU A 204 -2.32 -14.90 -12.38
CA LEU A 204 -1.83 -13.52 -12.43
C LEU A 204 -1.43 -13.00 -11.05
N ILE A 205 -2.22 -13.24 -10.00
CA ILE A 205 -1.88 -12.82 -8.62
C ILE A 205 -0.52 -13.42 -8.23
N TRP A 206 -0.36 -14.72 -8.41
CA TRP A 206 0.88 -15.40 -8.04
C TRP A 206 2.08 -15.00 -8.92
N LEU A 207 1.86 -14.66 -10.19
CA LEU A 207 2.90 -14.07 -11.06
C LEU A 207 3.36 -12.71 -10.55
N VAL A 208 2.43 -11.83 -10.13
CA VAL A 208 2.76 -10.52 -9.56
C VAL A 208 3.66 -10.65 -8.34
N LEU A 209 3.31 -11.57 -7.43
CA LEU A 209 4.10 -11.83 -6.23
C LEU A 209 5.47 -12.43 -6.56
N ALA A 210 5.54 -13.33 -7.56
CA ALA A 210 6.82 -13.90 -8.00
C ALA A 210 7.75 -12.83 -8.59
N GLU A 211 7.21 -11.92 -9.39
CA GLU A 211 7.96 -10.76 -9.89
C GLU A 211 8.46 -9.88 -8.73
N SER A 212 7.60 -9.54 -7.77
CA SER A 212 7.96 -8.72 -6.62
C SER A 212 9.02 -9.40 -5.75
N TYR A 213 8.82 -10.66 -5.42
CA TYR A 213 9.77 -11.43 -4.61
C TYR A 213 11.15 -11.55 -5.25
N SER A 214 11.20 -11.74 -6.57
CA SER A 214 12.47 -11.79 -7.31
C SER A 214 13.30 -10.50 -7.22
N MET A 215 12.67 -9.38 -6.89
CA MET A 215 13.32 -8.06 -6.76
C MET A 215 13.81 -7.76 -5.34
N VAL A 216 13.40 -8.53 -4.33
CA VAL A 216 13.73 -8.28 -2.91
C VAL A 216 15.25 -8.17 -2.70
N ASP A 217 16.03 -9.13 -3.21
CA ASP A 217 17.48 -9.09 -3.07
C ASP A 217 18.07 -7.82 -3.69
N SER A 218 17.61 -7.44 -4.89
CA SER A 218 18.10 -6.24 -5.56
C SER A 218 17.78 -4.97 -4.78
N VAL A 219 16.57 -4.86 -4.21
CA VAL A 219 16.17 -3.73 -3.37
C VAL A 219 17.11 -3.59 -2.17
N LEU A 220 17.33 -4.67 -1.44
CA LEU A 220 18.17 -4.67 -0.24
C LEU A 220 19.67 -4.51 -0.58
N ARG A 221 20.15 -5.23 -1.57
CA ARG A 221 21.57 -5.22 -1.95
C ARG A 221 22.01 -3.86 -2.49
N LEU A 222 21.24 -3.25 -3.38
CA LEU A 222 21.59 -1.97 -4.01
C LEU A 222 21.60 -0.82 -2.99
N GLU A 223 20.71 -0.84 -1.99
CA GLU A 223 20.74 0.16 -0.91
C GLU A 223 21.97 -0.06 0.01
N ARG A 224 22.26 -1.31 0.38
CA ARG A 224 23.44 -1.62 1.20
C ARG A 224 24.74 -1.24 0.53
N GLU A 225 24.88 -1.50 -0.78
CA GLU A 225 26.06 -1.08 -1.58
C GLU A 225 26.17 0.45 -1.61
N LEU A 226 25.04 1.15 -1.81
CA LEU A 226 25.02 2.61 -1.76
C LEU A 226 25.42 3.14 -0.40
N ASP A 227 24.90 2.56 0.68
CA ASP A 227 25.18 3.01 2.06
C ASP A 227 26.67 2.92 2.42
N GLN A 228 27.39 1.93 1.88
CA GLN A 228 28.83 1.78 2.08
C GLN A 228 29.67 2.86 1.38
N GLU A 229 29.18 3.40 0.29
CA GLU A 229 29.90 4.38 -0.56
C GLU A 229 29.46 5.82 -0.27
N PHE A 230 28.23 6.01 0.22
CA PHE A 230 27.63 7.33 0.38
C PHE A 230 28.08 7.98 1.70
N PRO A 231 28.41 9.29 1.71
CA PRO A 231 28.81 9.97 2.94
C PRO A 231 27.70 9.93 4.00
N ALA A 232 27.97 9.26 5.13
CA ALA A 232 26.97 9.00 6.17
C ALA A 232 26.24 10.26 6.68
N HIS A 233 26.96 11.40 6.77
CA HIS A 233 26.41 12.68 7.21
C HIS A 233 25.46 13.32 6.22
N ARG A 234 25.37 12.82 4.97
CA ARG A 234 24.47 13.29 3.89
C ARG A 234 23.33 12.32 3.63
N LYS A 235 23.28 11.14 4.29
CA LYS A 235 22.24 10.13 4.09
C LYS A 235 20.85 10.65 4.44
N TYR A 236 20.75 11.47 5.48
CA TYR A 236 19.49 12.00 5.99
C TYR A 236 19.43 13.52 5.91
N ALA A 237 18.22 14.06 5.82
CA ALA A 237 17.91 15.47 5.91
C ALA A 237 16.79 15.70 6.93
N LEU A 238 16.61 16.94 7.38
CA LEU A 238 15.44 17.38 8.13
C LEU A 238 14.55 18.17 7.16
N GLU A 239 13.32 17.74 7.01
CA GLU A 239 12.30 18.43 6.21
C GLU A 239 11.12 18.83 7.10
N GLU A 240 10.57 20.01 6.83
CA GLU A 240 9.36 20.45 7.51
C GLU A 240 8.15 19.76 6.90
N LYS A 241 7.38 19.05 7.73
CA LYS A 241 6.18 18.32 7.35
C LYS A 241 5.09 18.58 8.39
N GLY A 242 4.01 19.24 7.97
CA GLY A 242 2.90 19.56 8.88
C GLY A 242 3.31 20.41 10.09
N GLY A 243 4.25 21.33 9.92
CA GLY A 243 4.77 22.19 10.99
C GLY A 243 5.79 21.52 11.92
N GLN A 244 6.25 20.32 11.59
CA GLN A 244 7.26 19.58 12.36
C GLN A 244 8.49 19.26 11.51
N LEU A 245 9.67 19.29 12.12
CA LEU A 245 10.90 18.83 11.49
C LEU A 245 11.00 17.30 11.61
N VAL A 246 11.03 16.64 10.44
CA VAL A 246 11.08 15.18 10.35
C VAL A 246 12.39 14.76 9.68
N LYS A 247 13.02 13.74 10.24
CA LYS A 247 14.19 13.10 9.63
C LYS A 247 13.73 12.20 8.47
N VAL A 248 14.22 12.49 7.28
CA VAL A 248 13.94 11.74 6.04
C VAL A 248 15.23 11.33 5.35
N TYR A 249 15.18 10.37 4.43
CA TYR A 249 16.30 10.17 3.51
C TYR A 249 16.49 11.42 2.65
N SER A 250 17.72 11.90 2.54
CA SER A 250 18.03 13.10 1.76
C SER A 250 17.67 12.90 0.29
N GLN A 251 17.44 14.01 -0.41
CA GLN A 251 17.17 13.96 -1.85
C GLN A 251 18.36 13.34 -2.61
N ASP A 252 19.59 13.68 -2.24
CA ASP A 252 20.80 13.14 -2.87
C ASP A 252 20.90 11.62 -2.72
N TYR A 253 20.67 11.11 -1.51
CA TYR A 253 20.68 9.67 -1.24
C TYR A 253 19.57 8.95 -1.99
N SER A 254 18.36 9.50 -1.95
CA SER A 254 17.20 8.96 -2.65
C SER A 254 17.42 8.94 -4.17
N THR A 255 18.03 10.00 -4.72
CA THR A 255 18.36 10.07 -6.16
C THR A 255 19.38 8.99 -6.54
N ALA A 256 20.45 8.85 -5.75
CA ALA A 256 21.46 7.84 -6.02
C ALA A 256 20.87 6.41 -5.94
N TYR A 257 20.01 6.15 -4.95
CA TYR A 257 19.33 4.86 -4.83
C TYR A 257 18.36 4.61 -5.99
N HIS A 258 17.55 5.60 -6.36
CA HIS A 258 16.62 5.52 -7.50
C HIS A 258 17.37 5.19 -8.81
N GLN A 259 18.52 5.81 -9.05
CA GLN A 259 19.35 5.52 -10.21
C GLN A 259 19.87 4.08 -10.22
N ARG A 260 20.31 3.55 -9.06
CA ARG A 260 20.74 2.14 -8.92
C ARG A 260 19.61 1.15 -9.17
N LEU A 261 18.38 1.49 -8.77
CA LEU A 261 17.19 0.67 -9.03
C LEU A 261 16.80 0.65 -10.52
N SER A 262 17.37 1.51 -11.37
CA SER A 262 17.27 1.45 -12.84
C SER A 262 15.84 1.31 -13.36
N GLY A 263 14.93 2.21 -12.94
CA GLY A 263 13.53 2.24 -13.37
C GLY A 263 12.61 1.21 -12.68
N MET A 264 13.12 0.45 -11.70
CA MET A 264 12.30 -0.57 -11.00
C MET A 264 11.03 0.04 -10.39
N VAL A 265 11.14 1.14 -9.65
CA VAL A 265 10.00 1.79 -8.98
C VAL A 265 8.96 2.24 -10.01
N GLU A 266 9.38 2.95 -11.05
CA GLU A 266 8.50 3.37 -12.15
C GLU A 266 7.77 2.17 -12.79
N ASN A 267 8.51 1.11 -13.12
CA ASN A 267 7.95 -0.08 -13.74
C ASN A 267 6.90 -0.73 -12.82
N ARG A 268 7.19 -0.88 -11.52
CA ARG A 268 6.24 -1.50 -10.57
C ARG A 268 4.97 -0.65 -10.41
N LEU A 269 5.08 0.68 -10.34
CA LEU A 269 3.93 1.60 -10.30
C LEU A 269 3.07 1.50 -11.57
N ARG A 270 3.69 1.54 -12.74
CA ARG A 270 2.98 1.43 -14.04
C ARG A 270 2.28 0.08 -14.21
N MET A 271 2.97 -1.01 -13.88
CA MET A 271 2.39 -2.35 -13.95
C MET A 271 1.27 -2.54 -12.94
N SER A 272 1.40 -1.94 -11.75
CA SER A 272 0.33 -1.93 -10.76
C SER A 272 -0.93 -1.25 -11.30
N ALA A 273 -0.81 -0.02 -11.80
CA ALA A 273 -1.94 0.72 -12.38
C ALA A 273 -2.62 -0.06 -13.52
N TYR A 274 -1.84 -0.65 -14.41
CA TYR A 274 -2.35 -1.51 -15.48
C TYR A 274 -3.13 -2.71 -14.95
N ARG A 275 -2.57 -3.43 -13.96
CA ARG A 275 -3.19 -4.64 -13.41
C ARG A 275 -4.42 -4.33 -12.56
N VAL A 276 -4.43 -3.20 -11.85
CA VAL A 276 -5.63 -2.69 -11.17
C VAL A 276 -6.76 -2.51 -12.19
N GLY A 277 -6.49 -1.82 -13.28
CA GLY A 277 -7.49 -1.65 -14.35
C GLY A 277 -7.96 -2.97 -14.95
N CYS A 278 -7.04 -3.95 -15.15
CA CYS A 278 -7.40 -5.29 -15.61
C CYS A 278 -8.34 -6.00 -14.62
N PHE A 279 -8.10 -5.87 -13.31
CA PHE A 279 -8.95 -6.48 -12.29
C PHE A 279 -10.31 -5.82 -12.20
N TRP A 280 -10.39 -4.49 -12.27
CA TRP A 280 -11.68 -3.77 -12.33
C TRP A 280 -12.47 -4.17 -13.56
N TYR A 281 -11.82 -4.20 -14.73
CA TYR A 281 -12.46 -4.63 -15.98
C TYR A 281 -12.93 -6.08 -15.91
N THR A 282 -12.10 -6.98 -15.37
CA THR A 282 -12.45 -8.40 -15.19
C THR A 282 -13.65 -8.59 -14.28
N ALA A 283 -13.70 -7.88 -13.16
CA ALA A 283 -14.85 -7.93 -12.24
C ALA A 283 -16.15 -7.49 -12.92
N TRP A 284 -16.09 -6.43 -13.72
CA TRP A 284 -17.22 -5.93 -14.47
C TRP A 284 -17.70 -6.91 -15.54
N VAL A 285 -16.78 -7.54 -16.29
CA VAL A 285 -17.10 -8.57 -17.29
C VAL A 285 -17.72 -9.80 -16.61
N ASP A 286 -17.12 -10.30 -15.52
CA ASP A 286 -17.63 -11.46 -14.76
C ASP A 286 -18.99 -11.18 -14.10
N ALA A 287 -19.34 -9.92 -13.91
CA ALA A 287 -20.66 -9.48 -13.42
C ALA A 287 -21.72 -9.41 -14.53
N GLY A 288 -21.35 -9.63 -15.80
CA GLY A 288 -22.27 -9.54 -16.94
C GLY A 288 -22.32 -8.15 -17.59
N MET A 289 -21.29 -7.33 -17.38
CA MET A 289 -21.13 -6.00 -18.00
C MET A 289 -22.33 -5.07 -17.75
N PRO A 290 -22.74 -4.84 -16.48
CA PRO A 290 -23.89 -3.96 -16.20
C PRO A 290 -23.63 -2.54 -16.72
N ASP A 291 -24.67 -1.92 -17.29
CA ASP A 291 -24.59 -0.52 -17.76
C ASP A 291 -24.71 0.44 -16.59
N TYR A 292 -23.74 1.35 -16.48
CA TYR A 292 -23.67 2.43 -15.47
C TYR A 292 -23.93 3.83 -16.04
N LYS A 293 -24.13 3.97 -17.36
CA LYS A 293 -24.39 5.27 -18.01
C LYS A 293 -25.74 5.87 -17.62
N SER A 294 -26.67 5.03 -17.17
CA SER A 294 -28.06 5.43 -16.83
C SER A 294 -28.28 5.58 -15.31
N LEU A 295 -27.26 5.38 -14.50
CA LEU A 295 -27.38 5.61 -13.05
C LEU A 295 -27.19 7.11 -12.81
N ASP A 296 -28.30 7.77 -12.42
CA ASP A 296 -28.27 9.15 -11.94
C ASP A 296 -27.21 9.29 -10.86
N SER A 297 -26.56 10.46 -10.81
CA SER A 297 -25.51 10.79 -9.87
C SER A 297 -25.84 10.31 -8.46
N VAL A 298 -25.25 9.17 -8.06
CA VAL A 298 -25.41 8.65 -6.71
C VAL A 298 -24.69 9.58 -5.78
N VAL A 299 -25.44 10.19 -4.87
CA VAL A 299 -24.87 10.92 -3.75
C VAL A 299 -24.09 9.90 -2.93
N LEU A 300 -22.76 9.99 -2.95
CA LEU A 300 -21.88 9.24 -2.06
C LEU A 300 -22.28 9.62 -0.62
N ILE A 301 -22.86 8.69 0.10
CA ILE A 301 -23.69 8.96 1.27
C ILE A 301 -22.82 9.18 2.52
N SER A 302 -23.38 9.99 3.43
CA SER A 302 -22.91 10.36 4.75
C SER A 302 -22.37 9.24 5.65
N ASP A 303 -22.72 7.98 5.42
CA ASP A 303 -22.22 6.85 6.22
C ASP A 303 -20.77 6.50 5.87
N GLU A 304 -20.34 6.71 4.61
CA GLU A 304 -18.93 6.54 4.20
C GLU A 304 -18.07 7.67 4.76
N ASP A 305 -18.58 8.89 4.82
CA ASP A 305 -17.91 10.00 5.50
C ASP A 305 -17.74 9.74 7.01
N VAL A 306 -18.66 9.03 7.64
CA VAL A 306 -18.56 8.64 9.05
C VAL A 306 -17.51 7.54 9.24
N GLU A 307 -17.46 6.54 8.35
CA GLU A 307 -16.44 5.50 8.38
C GLU A 307 -15.04 6.10 8.12
N SER A 308 -14.90 6.93 7.09
CA SER A 308 -13.65 7.61 6.77
C SER A 308 -13.15 8.46 7.94
N ARG A 309 -14.01 9.23 8.60
CA ARG A 309 -13.63 10.00 9.80
C ARG A 309 -13.23 9.12 10.97
N LYS A 310 -13.86 7.94 11.15
CA LYS A 310 -13.44 6.96 12.17
C LYS A 310 -12.06 6.40 11.86
N LEU A 311 -11.80 6.08 10.59
CA LEU A 311 -10.50 5.58 10.14
C LEU A 311 -9.41 6.66 10.30
N ASP A 312 -9.70 7.90 9.90
CA ASP A 312 -8.79 9.03 10.10
C ASP A 312 -8.49 9.26 11.58
N SER A 313 -9.52 9.17 12.44
CA SER A 313 -9.34 9.30 13.89
C SER A 313 -8.50 8.14 14.47
N ALA A 314 -8.74 6.90 14.06
CA ALA A 314 -7.96 5.75 14.49
C ALA A 314 -6.50 5.85 14.01
N PHE A 315 -6.29 6.28 12.78
CA PHE A 315 -4.97 6.54 12.21
C PHE A 315 -4.21 7.63 12.98
N LEU A 316 -4.85 8.75 13.26
CA LEU A 316 -4.25 9.87 14.00
C LEU A 316 -3.92 9.51 15.46
N ASN A 317 -4.78 8.72 16.11
CA ASN A 317 -4.60 8.32 17.51
C ASN A 317 -3.63 7.15 17.68
N ARG A 318 -3.25 6.45 16.62
CA ARG A 318 -2.29 5.34 16.56
C ARG A 318 -2.31 4.45 17.79
N SER A 319 -3.22 3.51 17.81
CA SER A 319 -3.14 2.43 18.80
C SER A 319 -1.82 1.66 18.62
N SER A 320 -1.02 1.57 19.68
CA SER A 320 0.29 0.90 19.74
C SER A 320 0.24 -0.63 19.55
N ALA A 321 -0.88 -1.17 19.14
CA ALA A 321 -1.17 -2.60 19.11
C ALA A 321 -1.22 -3.21 17.68
N VAL A 322 -0.83 -2.48 16.65
CA VAL A 322 -0.87 -3.03 15.27
C VAL A 322 0.33 -3.93 15.05
N HIS A 323 0.07 -5.21 14.73
CA HIS A 323 1.08 -6.20 14.36
C HIS A 323 1.15 -6.36 12.84
N GLY A 324 2.33 -6.60 12.30
CA GLY A 324 2.59 -6.82 10.89
C GLY A 324 3.57 -5.82 10.29
N HIS A 325 3.63 -5.76 8.97
CA HIS A 325 4.45 -4.81 8.24
C HIS A 325 3.92 -3.38 8.46
N ILE A 326 4.62 -2.59 9.26
CA ILE A 326 4.35 -1.17 9.52
C ILE A 326 5.53 -0.38 8.99
N ASP A 327 5.27 0.67 8.22
CA ASP A 327 6.28 1.55 7.62
C ASP A 327 6.94 2.49 8.63
#